data_9aca9d964ca1991ce45733f7afba6e39
#
_entry.id   9aca9d964ca1991ce45733f7afba6e39
#
_cell.length_a   1.000
_cell.length_b   1.000
_cell.length_c   1.000
_cell.angle_alpha   90.00
_cell.angle_beta   90.00
_cell.angle_gamma   90.00
#
_symmetry.space_group_name_H-M   'P 1'
#
loop_
_entity.id
_entity.type
_entity.pdbx_description
1 polymer ?
#
loop_
_entity_poly.entity_id
_entity_poly.type
_entity_poly.pdbx_seq_one_letter_code
_entity_poly.pdbx_strand_id
1 'polypeptide(L)'
;MFSLKSVAAGATALALLATSATAETVIRIQSVLGNSSDEVFMLQSFADDVEGLTGGSVKIEILPAGAVVGPRDIMDAVDAGLVEGGFAWTHYWGGKHPAANLFGAPIAGAGVGVDAMSFLAWFQYGGGRELYDRLWDEMGVNVKGFMLQPVGPEALGWFPSKIETMDDFRKLRFRAPPGMVGAAYNEIGVAAVAMGGGDILPALEKGAIDAAEWCCPQPDSVFGFQKVRKHYYLQGLHQVVVNADFYLNGDVYDSLSATEKKALEVAANASLSKSQSYRIGTNGAALKDLTENHGVILEDTPADYFTEYMAAAKKLLEEAAAENEFFAEVWQSQKDFADIVVPFWAGAQTSNASLGRAHAETLK
;
A
#
# COMPACT_ATOMS: atom_id res chain seq x y z
N MET A 1 -71.33 60.65 5.94
CA MET A 1 -71.23 59.20 6.04
C MET A 1 -70.13 58.75 5.11
N PHE A 2 -68.95 58.62 5.60
CA PHE A 2 -67.80 58.11 4.80
C PHE A 2 -67.23 56.91 5.52
N SER A 3 -67.23 55.76 4.79
CA SER A 3 -66.73 54.47 5.24
C SER A 3 -65.19 54.42 5.07
N LEU A 4 -64.46 54.18 6.15
CA LEU A 4 -62.99 53.85 6.09
C LEU A 4 -62.86 52.38 5.73
N LYS A 5 -62.18 52.13 4.58
CA LYS A 5 -61.67 50.79 4.23
C LYS A 5 -60.30 50.64 4.79
N SER A 6 -60.12 49.67 5.69
CA SER A 6 -58.83 49.26 6.25
C SER A 6 -58.03 48.47 5.21
N VAL A 7 -56.88 48.92 4.85
CA VAL A 7 -55.91 48.21 4.03
C VAL A 7 -55.03 47.40 4.96
N ALA A 8 -55.10 46.06 4.92
CA ALA A 8 -54.20 45.16 5.60
C ALA A 8 -52.98 44.96 4.73
N ALA A 9 -51.83 45.46 5.18
CA ALA A 9 -50.51 45.20 4.57
C ALA A 9 -50.02 43.84 5.04
N GLY A 10 -50.01 42.86 4.14
CA GLY A 10 -49.37 41.55 4.37
C GLY A 10 -47.84 41.67 4.24
N ALA A 11 -47.13 41.55 5.35
CA ALA A 11 -45.70 41.44 5.34
C ALA A 11 -45.30 39.99 5.00
N THR A 12 -44.91 39.72 3.77
CA THR A 12 -44.34 38.46 3.36
C THR A 12 -42.88 38.40 3.86
N ALA A 13 -42.64 37.69 4.94
CA ALA A 13 -41.28 37.40 5.41
C ALA A 13 -40.61 36.38 4.45
N LEU A 14 -39.76 36.86 3.55
CA LEU A 14 -38.82 36.02 2.82
C LEU A 14 -37.74 35.53 3.80
N ALA A 15 -37.90 34.30 4.27
CA ALA A 15 -36.81 33.59 4.96
C ALA A 15 -35.70 33.31 3.93
N LEU A 16 -34.71 34.15 3.88
CA LEU A 16 -33.45 33.86 3.22
C LEU A 16 -32.81 32.68 3.96
N LEU A 17 -32.94 31.47 3.41
CA LEU A 17 -32.10 30.36 3.73
C LEU A 17 -30.70 30.73 3.27
N ALA A 18 -29.93 31.34 4.15
CA ALA A 18 -28.49 31.49 3.98
C ALA A 18 -27.93 30.05 3.98
N THR A 19 -27.77 29.46 2.81
CA THR A 19 -26.87 28.33 2.66
C THR A 19 -25.51 28.86 3.04
N SER A 20 -25.03 28.51 4.23
CA SER A 20 -23.63 28.74 4.62
C SER A 20 -22.82 28.01 3.58
N ALA A 21 -22.24 28.71 2.62
CA ALA A 21 -21.17 28.17 1.80
C ALA A 21 -20.05 27.84 2.80
N THR A 22 -19.90 26.58 3.14
CA THR A 22 -18.71 26.12 3.84
C THR A 22 -17.52 26.45 2.93
N ALA A 23 -16.55 27.16 3.47
CA ALA A 23 -15.33 27.44 2.71
C ALA A 23 -14.72 26.11 2.28
N GLU A 24 -14.42 25.98 1.00
CA GLU A 24 -13.76 24.79 0.44
C GLU A 24 -12.36 24.65 1.05
N THR A 25 -12.08 23.51 1.65
CA THR A 25 -10.75 23.14 2.13
C THR A 25 -10.05 22.34 1.04
N VAL A 26 -9.02 22.92 0.43
CA VAL A 26 -8.19 22.24 -0.56
C VAL A 26 -7.00 21.62 0.14
N ILE A 27 -6.86 20.30 0.02
CA ILE A 27 -5.75 19.51 0.55
C ILE A 27 -4.86 19.09 -0.62
N ARG A 28 -3.71 19.73 -0.77
CA ARG A 28 -2.72 19.35 -1.78
C ARG A 28 -1.83 18.26 -1.22
N ILE A 29 -1.79 17.13 -1.90
CA ILE A 29 -0.99 15.98 -1.50
C ILE A 29 0.04 15.66 -2.58
N GLN A 30 1.29 15.42 -2.20
CA GLN A 30 2.27 14.93 -3.14
C GLN A 30 2.31 13.40 -3.12
N SER A 31 2.14 12.78 -4.31
CA SER A 31 2.36 11.35 -4.49
C SER A 31 3.84 11.02 -4.63
N VAL A 32 4.24 9.84 -4.14
CA VAL A 32 5.56 9.24 -4.39
C VAL A 32 5.69 8.72 -5.82
N LEU A 33 4.57 8.58 -6.54
CA LEU A 33 4.48 8.05 -7.91
C LEU A 33 3.97 9.08 -8.90
N GLY A 34 4.25 8.82 -10.18
CA GLY A 34 3.71 9.61 -11.29
C GLY A 34 2.23 9.30 -11.55
N ASN A 35 1.55 10.23 -12.24
CA ASN A 35 0.09 10.18 -12.47
C ASN A 35 -0.38 8.98 -13.33
N SER A 36 0.51 8.26 -13.98
CA SER A 36 0.17 7.07 -14.79
C SER A 36 0.16 5.77 -14.01
N SER A 37 0.46 5.80 -12.71
CA SER A 37 0.45 4.59 -11.89
C SER A 37 -0.95 4.23 -11.41
N ASP A 38 -1.18 2.94 -11.21
CA ASP A 38 -2.42 2.41 -10.66
C ASP A 38 -2.72 2.94 -9.26
N GLU A 39 -1.66 3.12 -8.47
CA GLU A 39 -1.78 3.67 -7.12
C GLU A 39 -2.37 5.08 -7.14
N VAL A 40 -1.93 5.93 -8.09
CA VAL A 40 -2.48 7.29 -8.24
C VAL A 40 -3.90 7.24 -8.78
N PHE A 41 -4.23 6.30 -9.67
CA PHE A 41 -5.60 6.10 -10.12
C PHE A 41 -6.54 5.74 -8.94
N MET A 42 -6.11 4.84 -8.06
CA MET A 42 -6.87 4.48 -6.87
C MET A 42 -6.92 5.60 -5.83
N LEU A 43 -5.83 6.40 -5.72
CA LEU A 43 -5.80 7.58 -4.87
C LEU A 43 -6.79 8.65 -5.37
N GLN A 44 -6.95 8.81 -6.68
CA GLN A 44 -7.97 9.69 -7.24
C GLN A 44 -9.38 9.21 -6.87
N SER A 45 -9.65 7.89 -6.92
CA SER A 45 -10.94 7.36 -6.46
C SER A 45 -11.21 7.66 -4.98
N PHE A 46 -10.18 7.63 -4.12
CA PHE A 46 -10.31 8.07 -2.73
C PHE A 46 -10.62 9.57 -2.63
N ALA A 47 -9.93 10.40 -3.40
CA ALA A 47 -10.17 11.85 -3.43
C ALA A 47 -11.61 12.19 -3.87
N ASP A 48 -12.11 11.51 -4.90
CA ASP A 48 -13.48 11.67 -5.41
C ASP A 48 -14.52 11.24 -4.36
N ASP A 49 -14.27 10.15 -3.61
CA ASP A 49 -15.13 9.71 -2.51
C ASP A 49 -15.16 10.75 -1.38
N VAL A 50 -14.03 11.35 -1.02
CA VAL A 50 -13.96 12.41 0.00
C VAL A 50 -14.77 13.63 -0.44
N GLU A 51 -14.56 14.10 -1.66
CA GLU A 51 -15.31 15.25 -2.21
C GLU A 51 -16.82 14.95 -2.20
N GLY A 52 -17.23 13.77 -2.67
CA GLY A 52 -18.64 13.36 -2.68
C GLY A 52 -19.26 13.27 -1.28
N LEU A 53 -18.56 12.67 -0.31
CA LEU A 53 -19.02 12.49 1.08
C LEU A 53 -19.10 13.81 1.85
N THR A 54 -18.24 14.78 1.51
CA THR A 54 -18.22 16.09 2.14
C THR A 54 -19.10 17.13 1.43
N GLY A 55 -19.74 16.73 0.32
CA GLY A 55 -20.54 17.65 -0.50
C GLY A 55 -19.71 18.78 -1.11
N GLY A 56 -18.39 18.51 -1.36
CA GLY A 56 -17.45 19.46 -1.95
C GLY A 56 -16.79 20.40 -0.93
N SER A 57 -17.02 20.26 0.38
CA SER A 57 -16.32 21.10 1.37
C SER A 57 -14.85 20.73 1.56
N VAL A 58 -14.46 19.48 1.23
CA VAL A 58 -13.05 19.03 1.19
C VAL A 58 -12.74 18.52 -0.20
N LYS A 59 -11.66 19.04 -0.78
CA LYS A 59 -11.14 18.62 -2.08
C LYS A 59 -9.67 18.25 -1.96
N ILE A 60 -9.30 17.09 -2.53
CA ILE A 60 -7.93 16.61 -2.54
C ILE A 60 -7.34 16.83 -3.93
N GLU A 61 -6.24 17.58 -4.01
CA GLU A 61 -5.47 17.79 -5.25
C GLU A 61 -4.19 16.97 -5.21
N ILE A 62 -4.02 16.08 -6.20
CA ILE A 62 -2.89 15.15 -6.26
C ILE A 62 -1.77 15.77 -7.10
N LEU A 63 -0.63 16.03 -6.46
CA LEU A 63 0.59 16.46 -7.10
C LEU A 63 1.45 15.24 -7.46
N PRO A 64 2.07 15.20 -8.65
CA PRO A 64 2.90 14.08 -9.08
C PRO A 64 4.20 13.99 -8.26
N ALA A 65 4.89 12.86 -8.37
CA ALA A 65 6.20 12.66 -7.78
C ALA A 65 7.17 13.77 -8.13
N GLY A 66 7.89 14.28 -7.12
CA GLY A 66 8.90 15.32 -7.29
C GLY A 66 8.36 16.74 -7.54
N ALA A 67 7.06 16.97 -7.41
CA ALA A 67 6.47 18.31 -7.61
C ALA A 67 6.94 19.32 -6.57
N VAL A 68 7.17 18.91 -5.33
CA VAL A 68 7.61 19.74 -4.21
C VAL A 68 8.93 19.23 -3.64
N VAL A 69 8.99 17.94 -3.27
CA VAL A 69 10.17 17.32 -2.65
C VAL A 69 10.46 15.95 -3.28
N GLY A 70 11.64 15.39 -2.96
CA GLY A 70 11.97 14.01 -3.33
C GLY A 70 11.06 12.97 -2.66
N PRO A 71 10.95 11.74 -3.21
CA PRO A 71 10.04 10.72 -2.68
C PRO A 71 10.26 10.37 -1.19
N ARG A 72 11.50 10.43 -0.72
CA ARG A 72 11.85 10.11 0.69
C ARG A 72 11.64 11.27 1.65
N ASP A 73 11.40 12.47 1.13
CA ASP A 73 11.25 13.70 1.92
C ASP A 73 9.76 14.09 2.10
N ILE A 74 8.82 13.30 1.54
CA ILE A 74 7.38 13.60 1.59
C ILE A 74 6.89 13.71 3.04
N MET A 75 7.27 12.79 3.92
CA MET A 75 6.85 12.83 5.34
C MET A 75 7.32 14.11 6.03
N ASP A 76 8.58 14.50 5.81
CA ASP A 76 9.13 15.73 6.39
C ASP A 76 8.45 16.97 5.83
N ALA A 77 8.07 16.96 4.55
CA ALA A 77 7.33 18.06 3.93
C ALA A 77 5.91 18.18 4.48
N VAL A 78 5.24 17.06 4.75
CA VAL A 78 3.91 17.02 5.37
C VAL A 78 3.99 17.51 6.83
N ASP A 79 4.93 16.99 7.61
CA ASP A 79 5.17 17.40 9.00
C ASP A 79 5.44 18.90 9.11
N ALA A 80 6.30 19.44 8.24
CA ALA A 80 6.64 20.86 8.18
C ALA A 80 5.53 21.76 7.58
N GLY A 81 4.42 21.20 7.09
CA GLY A 81 3.34 21.95 6.45
C GLY A 81 3.70 22.55 5.09
N LEU A 82 4.73 22.04 4.40
CA LEU A 82 5.07 22.47 3.04
C LEU A 82 4.06 21.98 1.99
N VAL A 83 3.41 20.87 2.27
CA VAL A 83 2.22 20.33 1.60
C VAL A 83 1.24 19.90 2.66
N GLU A 84 -0.05 19.97 2.36
CA GLU A 84 -1.09 19.58 3.31
C GLU A 84 -1.12 18.09 3.57
N GLY A 85 -0.64 17.27 2.60
CA GLY A 85 -0.58 15.82 2.76
C GLY A 85 0.39 15.16 1.78
N GLY A 86 0.50 13.84 1.93
CA GLY A 86 1.35 13.00 1.11
C GLY A 86 0.72 11.62 0.86
N PHE A 87 1.20 10.96 -0.18
CA PHE A 87 0.84 9.58 -0.49
C PHE A 87 2.11 8.77 -0.78
N ALA A 88 2.36 7.77 0.05
CA ALA A 88 3.53 6.90 -0.08
C ALA A 88 3.33 5.59 0.69
N TRP A 89 4.33 4.73 0.69
CA TRP A 89 4.36 3.50 1.49
C TRP A 89 4.97 3.74 2.87
N THR A 90 4.26 3.37 3.94
CA THR A 90 4.70 3.61 5.33
C THR A 90 6.08 3.03 5.64
N HIS A 91 6.47 1.90 5.03
CA HIS A 91 7.81 1.32 5.22
C HIS A 91 8.97 2.19 4.68
N TYR A 92 8.70 3.20 3.85
CA TYR A 92 9.72 4.18 3.44
C TYR A 92 10.29 4.97 4.62
N TRP A 93 9.52 5.06 5.70
CA TRP A 93 9.89 5.74 6.94
C TRP A 93 10.56 4.81 7.97
N GLY A 94 10.92 3.59 7.58
CA GLY A 94 11.63 2.63 8.44
C GLY A 94 12.95 3.16 9.02
N GLY A 95 13.59 4.14 8.34
CA GLY A 95 14.74 4.86 8.88
C GLY A 95 14.41 5.90 9.95
N LYS A 96 13.14 6.36 10.05
CA LYS A 96 12.67 7.24 11.12
C LYS A 96 12.25 6.41 12.33
N HIS A 97 11.48 5.36 12.09
CA HIS A 97 11.07 4.41 13.13
C HIS A 97 10.91 3.00 12.56
N PRO A 98 11.58 1.96 13.13
CA PRO A 98 11.57 0.61 12.57
C PRO A 98 10.17 -0.02 12.48
N ALA A 99 9.23 0.32 13.38
CA ALA A 99 7.86 -0.18 13.35
C ALA A 99 7.08 0.22 12.08
N ALA A 100 7.52 1.25 11.33
CA ALA A 100 6.95 1.59 10.05
C ALA A 100 6.96 0.41 9.04
N ASN A 101 7.95 -0.48 9.16
CA ASN A 101 8.00 -1.69 8.34
C ASN A 101 6.85 -2.65 8.64
N LEU A 102 6.42 -2.75 9.90
CA LEU A 102 5.33 -3.66 10.33
C LEU A 102 3.95 -3.21 9.83
N PHE A 103 3.79 -1.92 9.52
CA PHE A 103 2.56 -1.36 8.95
C PHE A 103 2.62 -1.26 7.42
N GLY A 104 3.75 -0.84 6.87
CA GLY A 104 3.88 -0.58 5.44
C GLY A 104 4.18 -1.83 4.61
N ALA A 105 5.03 -2.73 5.10
CA ALA A 105 5.38 -3.99 4.43
C ALA A 105 5.92 -4.99 5.46
N PRO A 106 5.06 -5.67 6.22
CA PRO A 106 5.47 -6.66 7.21
C PRO A 106 6.14 -7.85 6.51
N ILE A 107 7.46 -7.93 6.65
CA ILE A 107 8.30 -8.91 5.96
C ILE A 107 7.82 -10.34 6.23
N ALA A 108 7.66 -11.14 5.20
CA ALA A 108 7.18 -12.52 5.26
C ALA A 108 5.89 -12.66 6.10
N GLY A 109 4.98 -11.68 5.98
CA GLY A 109 3.75 -11.65 6.79
C GLY A 109 4.04 -11.55 8.29
N ALA A 110 4.90 -10.61 8.67
CA ALA A 110 5.41 -10.42 10.03
C ALA A 110 6.10 -11.67 10.62
N GLY A 111 6.60 -12.57 9.76
CA GLY A 111 7.19 -13.84 10.18
C GLY A 111 6.19 -14.85 10.76
N VAL A 112 4.89 -14.61 10.67
CA VAL A 112 3.81 -15.42 11.29
C VAL A 112 2.71 -15.81 10.30
N GLY A 113 2.93 -15.60 9.01
CA GLY A 113 2.01 -16.05 7.97
C GLY A 113 0.79 -15.16 7.74
N VAL A 114 0.85 -13.90 8.15
CA VAL A 114 -0.20 -12.90 7.88
C VAL A 114 -0.15 -12.49 6.41
N ASP A 115 -1.26 -12.69 5.70
CA ASP A 115 -1.48 -12.20 4.34
C ASP A 115 -2.21 -10.82 4.34
N ALA A 116 -2.50 -10.27 3.16
CA ALA A 116 -3.15 -8.97 3.06
C ALA A 116 -4.51 -8.91 3.78
N MET A 117 -5.31 -9.98 3.71
CA MET A 117 -6.64 -9.97 4.35
C MET A 117 -6.57 -10.17 5.86
N SER A 118 -5.73 -11.06 6.34
CA SER A 118 -5.51 -11.25 7.78
C SER A 118 -4.80 -10.04 8.41
N PHE A 119 -3.93 -9.36 7.66
CA PHE A 119 -3.36 -8.07 8.06
C PHE A 119 -4.46 -7.00 8.24
N LEU A 120 -5.36 -6.86 7.27
CA LEU A 120 -6.49 -5.94 7.39
C LEU A 120 -7.41 -6.29 8.55
N ALA A 121 -7.63 -7.57 8.81
CA ALA A 121 -8.41 -8.01 9.95
C ALA A 121 -7.73 -7.62 11.27
N TRP A 122 -6.40 -7.80 11.40
CA TRP A 122 -5.62 -7.29 12.53
C TRP A 122 -5.73 -5.77 12.66
N PHE A 123 -5.53 -5.05 11.54
CA PHE A 123 -5.58 -3.59 11.53
C PHE A 123 -6.94 -3.04 11.99
N GLN A 124 -8.05 -3.66 11.57
CA GLN A 124 -9.40 -3.18 11.87
C GLN A 124 -9.96 -3.69 13.21
N TYR A 125 -9.58 -4.90 13.64
CA TYR A 125 -10.21 -5.60 14.77
C TYR A 125 -9.22 -6.20 15.78
N GLY A 126 -7.92 -6.14 15.49
CA GLY A 126 -6.86 -6.69 16.32
C GLY A 126 -6.00 -5.65 17.05
N GLY A 127 -6.45 -4.38 17.11
CA GLY A 127 -5.70 -3.30 17.76
C GLY A 127 -4.66 -2.61 16.86
N GLY A 128 -4.56 -3.01 15.59
CA GLY A 128 -3.57 -2.44 14.66
C GLY A 128 -3.77 -0.96 14.38
N ARG A 129 -5.03 -0.47 14.36
CA ARG A 129 -5.34 0.94 14.11
C ARG A 129 -4.83 1.85 15.22
N GLU A 130 -5.03 1.48 16.47
CA GLU A 130 -4.57 2.22 17.62
C GLU A 130 -3.03 2.30 17.66
N LEU A 131 -2.36 1.20 17.32
CA LEU A 131 -0.90 1.16 17.21
C LEU A 131 -0.40 1.98 16.01
N TYR A 132 -1.13 1.99 14.90
CA TYR A 132 -0.81 2.81 13.72
C TYR A 132 -0.94 4.31 14.02
N ASP A 133 -1.98 4.70 14.76
CA ASP A 133 -2.14 6.10 15.18
C ASP A 133 -1.00 6.54 16.11
N ARG A 134 -0.52 5.66 17.00
CA ARG A 134 0.66 5.93 17.85
C ARG A 134 1.98 6.00 17.09
N LEU A 135 2.09 5.34 15.94
CA LEU A 135 3.33 5.33 15.15
C LEU A 135 3.83 6.75 14.83
N TRP A 136 2.94 7.68 14.58
CA TRP A 136 3.29 9.06 14.22
C TRP A 136 3.87 9.81 15.40
N ASP A 137 3.33 9.61 16.60
CA ASP A 137 3.88 10.15 17.85
C ASP A 137 5.27 9.55 18.15
N GLU A 138 5.44 8.25 17.96
CA GLU A 138 6.74 7.56 18.12
C GLU A 138 7.78 8.02 17.09
N MET A 139 7.35 8.44 15.89
CA MET A 139 8.23 9.09 14.91
C MET A 139 8.54 10.55 15.22
N GLY A 140 7.79 11.18 16.11
CA GLY A 140 7.89 12.61 16.45
C GLY A 140 7.43 13.51 15.31
N VAL A 141 6.41 13.10 14.52
CA VAL A 141 5.85 13.86 13.40
C VAL A 141 4.38 14.22 13.64
N ASN A 142 4.01 15.45 13.27
CA ASN A 142 2.64 15.95 13.34
C ASN A 142 1.81 15.52 12.12
N VAL A 143 1.44 14.22 12.08
CA VAL A 143 0.77 13.60 10.94
C VAL A 143 -0.39 12.72 11.40
N LYS A 144 -1.48 12.71 10.63
CA LYS A 144 -2.54 11.71 10.69
C LYS A 144 -2.46 10.80 9.47
N GLY A 145 -2.21 9.51 9.67
CA GLY A 145 -2.16 8.52 8.61
C GLY A 145 -3.50 7.84 8.34
N PHE A 146 -3.73 7.48 7.08
CA PHE A 146 -4.87 6.69 6.63
C PHE A 146 -4.36 5.60 5.69
N MET A 147 -4.54 4.34 6.07
CA MET A 147 -4.25 3.21 5.20
C MET A 147 -5.27 3.17 4.07
N LEU A 148 -4.80 3.18 2.82
CA LEU A 148 -5.68 3.22 1.66
C LEU A 148 -5.62 1.98 0.78
N GLN A 149 -4.40 1.47 0.51
CA GLN A 149 -4.18 0.52 -0.56
C GLN A 149 -3.30 -0.64 -0.10
N PRO A 150 -3.88 -1.63 0.62
CA PRO A 150 -3.19 -2.88 0.86
C PRO A 150 -3.11 -3.66 -0.45
N VAL A 151 -1.90 -3.97 -0.86
CA VAL A 151 -1.60 -4.76 -2.06
C VAL A 151 -0.77 -5.96 -1.67
N GLY A 152 -0.74 -6.95 -2.52
CA GLY A 152 0.03 -8.17 -2.33
C GLY A 152 -0.80 -9.44 -2.59
N PRO A 153 -0.17 -10.62 -2.62
CA PRO A 153 1.28 -10.78 -2.52
C PRO A 153 2.00 -10.23 -3.77
N GLU A 154 3.20 -9.67 -3.56
CA GLU A 154 4.08 -9.31 -4.65
C GLU A 154 4.76 -10.56 -5.23
N ALA A 155 5.02 -10.52 -6.53
CA ALA A 155 5.73 -11.55 -7.24
C ALA A 155 7.18 -11.63 -6.78
N LEU A 156 7.76 -12.85 -6.72
CA LEU A 156 9.22 -12.98 -6.49
C LEU A 156 10.01 -12.24 -7.57
N GLY A 157 9.47 -12.15 -8.79
CA GLY A 157 9.97 -11.23 -9.81
C GLY A 157 10.39 -11.87 -11.12
N TRP A 158 11.27 -11.17 -11.83
CA TRP A 158 11.67 -11.41 -13.20
C TRP A 158 13.12 -11.88 -13.29
N PHE A 159 13.35 -12.98 -13.99
CA PHE A 159 14.63 -13.67 -14.05
C PHE A 159 15.12 -13.88 -15.49
N PRO A 160 16.47 -13.96 -15.69
CA PRO A 160 17.05 -14.21 -17.01
C PRO A 160 16.81 -15.63 -17.53
N SER A 161 16.67 -16.60 -16.62
CA SER A 161 16.43 -18.01 -16.87
C SER A 161 15.67 -18.63 -15.71
N LYS A 162 15.21 -19.86 -15.88
CA LYS A 162 14.63 -20.62 -14.78
C LYS A 162 15.65 -20.79 -13.65
N ILE A 163 15.20 -20.59 -12.41
CA ILE A 163 15.89 -20.97 -11.18
C ILE A 163 15.18 -22.20 -10.59
N GLU A 164 15.93 -23.26 -10.34
CA GLU A 164 15.38 -24.51 -9.79
C GLU A 164 15.65 -24.66 -8.29
N THR A 165 16.70 -23.97 -7.81
CA THR A 165 17.15 -24.02 -6.42
C THR A 165 17.55 -22.63 -5.93
N MET A 166 17.67 -22.48 -4.61
CA MET A 166 18.25 -21.27 -4.03
C MET A 166 19.70 -21.02 -4.45
N ASP A 167 20.45 -22.07 -4.76
CA ASP A 167 21.82 -21.90 -5.26
C ASP A 167 21.87 -21.26 -6.65
N ASP A 168 20.83 -21.45 -7.48
CA ASP A 168 20.71 -20.73 -8.74
C ASP A 168 20.37 -19.26 -8.50
N PHE A 169 19.50 -18.98 -7.54
CA PHE A 169 19.15 -17.61 -7.19
C PHE A 169 20.36 -16.84 -6.60
N ARG A 170 21.15 -17.46 -5.74
CA ARG A 170 22.37 -16.85 -5.13
C ARG A 170 23.43 -16.43 -6.12
N LYS A 171 23.41 -16.97 -7.34
CA LYS A 171 24.35 -16.56 -8.41
C LYS A 171 24.00 -15.24 -9.06
N LEU A 172 22.79 -14.70 -8.79
CA LEU A 172 22.24 -13.52 -9.45
C LEU A 172 22.36 -12.28 -8.58
N ARG A 173 22.64 -11.15 -9.22
CA ARG A 173 22.45 -9.83 -8.62
C ARG A 173 20.98 -9.48 -8.73
N PHE A 174 20.31 -9.38 -7.61
CA PHE A 174 18.88 -9.23 -7.53
C PHE A 174 18.48 -7.85 -7.01
N ARG A 175 17.65 -7.13 -7.73
CA ARG A 175 17.06 -5.92 -7.16
C ARG A 175 15.98 -6.31 -6.17
N ALA A 176 16.10 -5.80 -4.96
CA ALA A 176 15.10 -5.92 -3.91
C ALA A 176 14.75 -4.53 -3.34
N PRO A 177 13.61 -4.37 -2.63
CA PRO A 177 13.32 -3.13 -1.93
C PRO A 177 14.36 -2.86 -0.83
N PRO A 178 14.55 -1.59 -0.44
CA PRO A 178 15.40 -1.27 0.72
C PRO A 178 14.77 -1.75 2.03
N GLY A 179 15.56 -1.71 3.12
CA GLY A 179 15.11 -2.04 4.47
C GLY A 179 15.15 -3.54 4.76
N MET A 180 14.26 -4.01 5.63
CA MET A 180 14.24 -5.39 6.12
C MET A 180 14.07 -6.42 5.01
N VAL A 181 13.30 -6.11 3.97
CA VAL A 181 13.07 -7.00 2.83
C VAL A 181 14.39 -7.30 2.10
N GLY A 182 15.13 -6.27 1.73
CA GLY A 182 16.44 -6.44 1.10
C GLY A 182 17.46 -7.11 2.02
N ALA A 183 17.44 -6.80 3.32
CA ALA A 183 18.30 -7.42 4.31
C ALA A 183 18.06 -8.94 4.41
N ALA A 184 16.81 -9.41 4.34
CA ALA A 184 16.50 -10.83 4.39
C ALA A 184 17.03 -11.60 3.17
N TYR A 185 17.01 -11.00 1.98
CA TYR A 185 17.68 -11.61 0.81
C TYR A 185 19.18 -11.76 1.02
N ASN A 186 19.83 -10.75 1.60
CA ASN A 186 21.27 -10.83 1.92
C ASN A 186 21.56 -11.91 2.99
N GLU A 187 20.69 -12.07 4.00
CA GLU A 187 20.81 -13.12 5.02
C GLU A 187 20.78 -14.53 4.42
N ILE A 188 19.99 -14.75 3.38
CA ILE A 188 19.96 -16.04 2.66
C ILE A 188 20.98 -16.15 1.54
N GLY A 189 21.93 -15.22 1.45
CA GLY A 189 23.06 -15.25 0.53
C GLY A 189 22.76 -14.75 -0.89
N VAL A 190 21.60 -14.15 -1.15
CA VAL A 190 21.28 -13.49 -2.44
C VAL A 190 21.92 -12.11 -2.46
N ALA A 191 22.64 -11.78 -3.54
CA ALA A 191 23.24 -10.45 -3.71
C ALA A 191 22.16 -9.39 -4.00
N ALA A 192 21.47 -8.92 -2.95
CA ALA A 192 20.39 -7.95 -3.07
C ALA A 192 20.93 -6.52 -3.21
N VAL A 193 20.42 -5.80 -4.21
CA VAL A 193 20.77 -4.41 -4.52
C VAL A 193 19.50 -3.55 -4.43
N ALA A 194 19.49 -2.59 -3.51
CA ALA A 194 18.38 -1.65 -3.38
C ALA A 194 18.52 -0.51 -4.39
N MET A 195 17.45 -0.26 -5.17
CA MET A 195 17.37 0.88 -6.07
C MET A 195 15.91 1.32 -6.29
N GLY A 196 15.73 2.58 -6.70
CA GLY A 196 14.42 3.13 -7.03
C GLY A 196 13.81 2.51 -8.30
N GLY A 197 12.47 2.51 -8.40
CA GLY A 197 11.75 1.88 -9.51
C GLY A 197 12.22 2.35 -10.89
N GLY A 198 12.46 3.65 -11.07
CA GLY A 198 12.91 4.21 -12.35
C GLY A 198 14.29 3.74 -12.82
N ASP A 199 15.12 3.19 -11.92
CA ASP A 199 16.47 2.73 -12.21
C ASP A 199 16.53 1.23 -12.57
N ILE A 200 15.47 0.48 -12.28
CA ILE A 200 15.45 -1.00 -12.38
C ILE A 200 15.62 -1.46 -13.83
N LEU A 201 14.74 -0.97 -14.74
CA LEU A 201 14.76 -1.41 -16.13
C LEU A 201 16.09 -1.05 -16.82
N PRO A 202 16.61 0.18 -16.70
CA PRO A 202 17.94 0.52 -17.21
C PRO A 202 19.07 -0.35 -16.63
N ALA A 203 18.99 -0.75 -15.35
CA ALA A 203 19.98 -1.61 -14.72
C ALA A 203 19.93 -3.06 -15.27
N LEU A 204 18.73 -3.59 -15.53
CA LEU A 204 18.53 -4.89 -16.18
C LEU A 204 19.03 -4.90 -17.63
N GLU A 205 18.76 -3.83 -18.39
CA GLU A 205 19.21 -3.68 -19.78
C GLU A 205 20.72 -3.60 -19.91
N LYS A 206 21.36 -2.87 -19.00
CA LYS A 206 22.83 -2.72 -18.95
C LYS A 206 23.54 -3.91 -18.31
N GLY A 207 22.82 -4.89 -17.76
CA GLY A 207 23.37 -6.01 -17.04
C GLY A 207 24.07 -5.60 -15.73
N ALA A 208 23.67 -4.48 -15.11
CA ALA A 208 24.15 -4.11 -13.77
C ALA A 208 23.51 -5.00 -12.68
N ILE A 209 22.27 -5.47 -12.92
CA ILE A 209 21.57 -6.51 -12.17
C ILE A 209 21.09 -7.59 -13.13
N ASP A 210 20.87 -8.79 -12.61
CA ASP A 210 20.47 -9.96 -13.40
C ASP A 210 18.97 -10.21 -13.33
N ALA A 211 18.38 -10.00 -12.16
CA ALA A 211 16.96 -10.21 -11.87
C ALA A 211 16.42 -9.10 -10.98
N ALA A 212 15.10 -8.94 -10.97
CA ALA A 212 14.45 -7.89 -10.17
C ALA A 212 13.01 -8.27 -9.84
N GLU A 213 12.56 -7.83 -8.68
CA GLU A 213 11.14 -7.71 -8.35
C GLU A 213 10.69 -6.24 -8.45
N TRP A 214 9.38 -6.04 -8.57
CA TRP A 214 8.76 -4.73 -8.43
C TRP A 214 7.43 -4.83 -7.69
N CYS A 215 6.44 -5.51 -8.26
CA CYS A 215 5.14 -5.68 -7.62
C CYS A 215 4.41 -6.95 -8.12
N CYS A 216 3.71 -6.80 -9.21
CA CYS A 216 2.70 -7.75 -9.66
C CYS A 216 2.42 -7.55 -11.16
N PRO A 217 1.68 -8.46 -11.85
CA PRO A 217 1.62 -8.51 -13.31
C PRO A 217 1.33 -7.18 -14.01
N GLN A 218 0.37 -6.40 -13.51
CA GLN A 218 -0.04 -5.17 -14.18
C GLN A 218 1.00 -4.05 -14.05
N PRO A 219 1.46 -3.62 -12.85
CA PRO A 219 2.53 -2.62 -12.73
C PRO A 219 3.83 -3.05 -13.42
N ASP A 220 4.21 -4.32 -13.30
CA ASP A 220 5.41 -4.87 -13.93
C ASP A 220 5.34 -4.78 -15.45
N SER A 221 4.17 -5.06 -16.03
CA SER A 221 3.90 -4.92 -17.47
C SER A 221 4.03 -3.48 -17.94
N VAL A 222 3.50 -2.52 -17.18
CA VAL A 222 3.61 -1.09 -17.48
C VAL A 222 5.07 -0.62 -17.45
N PHE A 223 5.85 -1.09 -16.48
CA PHE A 223 7.30 -0.83 -16.45
C PHE A 223 8.03 -1.44 -17.64
N GLY A 224 7.57 -2.57 -18.17
CA GLY A 224 8.14 -3.19 -19.36
C GLY A 224 9.13 -4.31 -19.08
N PHE A 225 9.09 -4.94 -17.91
CA PHE A 225 9.98 -6.06 -17.53
C PHE A 225 9.97 -7.20 -18.54
N GLN A 226 8.80 -7.49 -19.12
CA GLN A 226 8.62 -8.52 -20.16
C GLN A 226 9.46 -8.28 -21.43
N LYS A 227 9.97 -7.08 -21.64
CA LYS A 227 10.85 -6.76 -22.78
C LYS A 227 12.27 -7.27 -22.57
N VAL A 228 12.71 -7.39 -21.31
CA VAL A 228 14.10 -7.71 -20.93
C VAL A 228 14.26 -9.06 -20.20
N ARG A 229 13.17 -9.57 -19.60
CA ARG A 229 13.15 -10.85 -18.88
C ARG A 229 11.90 -11.62 -19.25
N LYS A 230 11.98 -12.97 -19.23
CA LYS A 230 10.85 -13.84 -19.65
C LYS A 230 10.40 -14.83 -18.59
N HIS A 231 11.24 -15.17 -17.63
CA HIS A 231 10.90 -16.07 -16.53
C HIS A 231 10.32 -15.24 -15.39
N TYR A 232 9.06 -15.50 -15.04
CA TYR A 232 8.31 -14.75 -14.07
C TYR A 232 7.76 -15.67 -12.97
N TYR A 233 8.07 -15.32 -11.72
CA TYR A 233 7.70 -16.08 -10.52
C TYR A 233 6.67 -15.29 -9.72
N LEU A 234 5.42 -15.76 -9.67
CA LEU A 234 4.34 -15.11 -8.95
C LEU A 234 4.42 -15.30 -7.43
N GLN A 235 5.01 -16.42 -6.99
CA GLN A 235 5.00 -16.76 -5.56
C GLN A 235 6.17 -16.09 -4.84
N GLY A 236 5.96 -14.88 -4.36
CA GLY A 236 6.86 -14.17 -3.46
C GLY A 236 6.40 -14.27 -2.01
N LEU A 237 7.35 -14.30 -1.06
CA LEU A 237 7.09 -14.26 0.38
C LEU A 237 7.53 -12.94 1.00
N HIS A 238 8.36 -12.18 0.29
CA HIS A 238 9.02 -10.99 0.82
C HIS A 238 8.05 -9.88 1.20
N GLN A 239 7.05 -9.62 0.37
CA GLN A 239 6.02 -8.61 0.57
C GLN A 239 4.63 -9.21 0.29
N VAL A 240 4.13 -10.01 1.22
CA VAL A 240 2.78 -10.63 1.12
C VAL A 240 1.68 -9.61 1.33
N VAL A 241 2.00 -8.46 1.90
CA VAL A 241 1.19 -7.26 1.96
C VAL A 241 2.09 -6.03 1.91
N VAL A 242 1.67 -5.02 1.14
CA VAL A 242 2.29 -3.70 1.08
C VAL A 242 1.18 -2.68 1.13
N ASN A 243 1.31 -1.68 2.01
CA ASN A 243 0.30 -0.66 2.19
C ASN A 243 0.80 0.69 1.70
N ALA A 244 0.07 1.27 0.75
CA ALA A 244 0.20 2.68 0.38
C ALA A 244 -0.83 3.50 1.15
N ASP A 245 -0.36 4.56 1.79
CA ASP A 245 -1.11 5.33 2.76
C ASP A 245 -1.18 6.81 2.37
N PHE A 246 -2.25 7.45 2.78
CA PHE A 246 -2.41 8.89 2.77
C PHE A 246 -2.02 9.46 4.13
N TYR A 247 -1.16 10.47 4.10
CA TYR A 247 -0.70 11.21 5.27
C TYR A 247 -1.23 12.63 5.19
N LEU A 248 -1.89 13.08 6.25
CA LEU A 248 -2.40 14.43 6.37
C LEU A 248 -1.63 15.15 7.49
N ASN A 249 -1.21 16.38 7.25
CA ASN A 249 -0.63 17.22 8.30
C ASN A 249 -1.61 17.34 9.48
N GLY A 250 -1.12 17.19 10.70
CA GLY A 250 -1.96 17.14 11.91
C GLY A 250 -2.78 18.40 12.15
N ASP A 251 -2.22 19.58 11.90
CA ASP A 251 -2.94 20.86 12.06
C ASP A 251 -4.06 20.99 11.00
N VAL A 252 -3.81 20.52 9.77
CA VAL A 252 -4.85 20.47 8.73
C VAL A 252 -5.96 19.51 9.14
N TYR A 253 -5.61 18.30 9.60
CA TYR A 253 -6.58 17.35 10.11
C TYR A 253 -7.40 17.93 11.25
N ASP A 254 -6.76 18.60 12.22
CA ASP A 254 -7.43 19.16 13.40
C ASP A 254 -8.40 20.29 13.03
N SER A 255 -8.11 21.04 11.98
CA SER A 255 -8.98 22.12 11.46
C SER A 255 -10.28 21.61 10.83
N LEU A 256 -10.34 20.33 10.41
CA LEU A 256 -11.53 19.75 9.81
C LEU A 256 -12.65 19.54 10.83
N SER A 257 -13.89 19.70 10.38
CA SER A 257 -15.07 19.37 11.18
C SER A 257 -15.17 17.86 11.45
N ALA A 258 -15.93 17.49 12.48
CA ALA A 258 -16.17 16.06 12.78
C ALA A 258 -16.78 15.28 11.62
N THR A 259 -17.59 15.92 10.79
CA THR A 259 -18.20 15.30 9.59
C THR A 259 -17.14 15.06 8.52
N GLU A 260 -16.23 16.00 8.28
CA GLU A 260 -15.16 15.87 7.31
C GLU A 260 -14.12 14.82 7.74
N LYS A 261 -13.75 14.81 9.02
CA LYS A 261 -12.91 13.74 9.60
C LYS A 261 -13.53 12.36 9.39
N LYS A 262 -14.84 12.25 9.62
CA LYS A 262 -15.58 11.00 9.41
C LYS A 262 -15.66 10.60 7.93
N ALA A 263 -15.79 11.58 7.03
CA ALA A 263 -15.76 11.33 5.58
C ALA A 263 -14.42 10.75 5.13
N LEU A 264 -13.29 11.31 5.61
CA LEU A 264 -11.95 10.75 5.35
C LEU A 264 -11.82 9.29 5.83
N GLU A 265 -12.28 8.98 7.05
CA GLU A 265 -12.26 7.60 7.57
C GLU A 265 -13.10 6.64 6.71
N VAL A 266 -14.30 7.05 6.31
CA VAL A 266 -15.21 6.23 5.50
C VAL A 266 -14.61 6.00 4.10
N ALA A 267 -14.10 7.05 3.47
CA ALA A 267 -13.44 6.96 2.16
C ALA A 267 -12.20 6.07 2.22
N ALA A 268 -11.37 6.19 3.28
CA ALA A 268 -10.20 5.35 3.48
C ALA A 268 -10.59 3.86 3.63
N ASN A 269 -11.60 3.55 4.44
CA ASN A 269 -12.09 2.18 4.58
C ASN A 269 -12.67 1.62 3.26
N ALA A 270 -13.36 2.44 2.47
CA ALA A 270 -13.83 2.05 1.14
C ALA A 270 -12.66 1.78 0.17
N SER A 271 -11.61 2.60 0.25
CA SER A 271 -10.40 2.44 -0.57
C SER A 271 -9.71 1.09 -0.35
N LEU A 272 -9.70 0.56 0.88
CA LEU A 272 -9.12 -0.77 1.17
C LEU A 272 -9.74 -1.88 0.30
N SER A 273 -11.06 -1.90 0.18
CA SER A 273 -11.77 -2.90 -0.63
C SER A 273 -11.66 -2.61 -2.13
N LYS A 274 -11.80 -1.34 -2.53
CA LYS A 274 -11.71 -0.92 -3.94
C LYS A 274 -10.35 -1.26 -4.53
N SER A 275 -9.26 -0.97 -3.81
CA SER A 275 -7.90 -1.22 -4.28
C SER A 275 -7.60 -2.71 -4.46
N GLN A 276 -8.02 -3.56 -3.52
CA GLN A 276 -7.85 -5.00 -3.66
C GLN A 276 -8.63 -5.57 -4.85
N SER A 277 -9.89 -5.17 -4.99
CA SER A 277 -10.74 -5.64 -6.10
C SER A 277 -10.19 -5.21 -7.46
N TYR A 278 -9.75 -3.95 -7.56
CA TYR A 278 -9.11 -3.42 -8.76
C TYR A 278 -7.87 -4.25 -9.13
N ARG A 279 -6.97 -4.48 -8.16
CA ARG A 279 -5.73 -5.22 -8.43
C ARG A 279 -5.94 -6.68 -8.79
N ILE A 280 -6.90 -7.36 -8.21
CA ILE A 280 -7.23 -8.73 -8.62
C ILE A 280 -7.63 -8.76 -10.10
N GLY A 281 -8.52 -7.85 -10.51
CA GLY A 281 -8.99 -7.77 -11.89
C GLY A 281 -7.89 -7.40 -12.88
N THR A 282 -7.15 -6.33 -12.61
CA THR A 282 -6.10 -5.83 -13.52
C THR A 282 -4.91 -6.76 -13.61
N ASN A 283 -4.47 -7.35 -12.50
CA ASN A 283 -3.37 -8.33 -12.51
C ASN A 283 -3.74 -9.61 -13.24
N GLY A 284 -4.98 -10.09 -13.11
CA GLY A 284 -5.44 -11.27 -13.89
C GLY A 284 -5.41 -11.01 -15.38
N ALA A 285 -5.90 -9.85 -15.83
CA ALA A 285 -5.87 -9.46 -17.25
C ALA A 285 -4.43 -9.29 -17.75
N ALA A 286 -3.56 -8.61 -16.99
CA ALA A 286 -2.17 -8.39 -17.35
C ALA A 286 -1.38 -9.70 -17.42
N LEU A 287 -1.59 -10.63 -16.47
CA LEU A 287 -0.93 -11.94 -16.48
C LEU A 287 -1.27 -12.72 -17.74
N LYS A 288 -2.54 -12.70 -18.13
CA LYS A 288 -2.99 -13.34 -19.37
C LYS A 288 -2.29 -12.74 -20.59
N ASP A 289 -2.25 -11.41 -20.68
CA ASP A 289 -1.57 -10.71 -21.78
C ASP A 289 -0.06 -11.02 -21.83
N LEU A 290 0.61 -10.99 -20.68
CA LEU A 290 2.03 -11.31 -20.55
C LEU A 290 2.35 -12.72 -21.06
N THR A 291 1.53 -13.70 -20.74
CA THR A 291 1.76 -15.09 -21.14
C THR A 291 1.36 -15.36 -22.60
N GLU A 292 0.23 -14.83 -23.07
CA GLU A 292 -0.28 -15.10 -24.41
C GLU A 292 0.39 -14.26 -25.51
N ASN A 293 0.72 -12.99 -25.22
CA ASN A 293 1.18 -12.03 -26.23
C ASN A 293 2.65 -11.63 -26.10
N HIS A 294 3.25 -11.80 -24.91
CA HIS A 294 4.62 -11.35 -24.65
C HIS A 294 5.62 -12.49 -24.42
N GLY A 295 5.20 -13.74 -24.51
CA GLY A 295 6.07 -14.93 -24.37
C GLY A 295 6.68 -15.05 -22.97
N VAL A 296 5.97 -14.58 -21.95
CA VAL A 296 6.36 -14.73 -20.54
C VAL A 296 6.08 -16.16 -20.10
N ILE A 297 7.05 -16.77 -19.42
CA ILE A 297 6.99 -18.11 -18.89
C ILE A 297 6.77 -18.01 -17.38
N LEU A 298 5.63 -18.54 -16.93
CA LEU A 298 5.38 -18.65 -15.50
C LEU A 298 6.16 -19.82 -14.93
N GLU A 299 6.88 -19.57 -13.86
CA GLU A 299 7.69 -20.56 -13.17
C GLU A 299 7.21 -20.72 -11.73
N ASP A 300 7.45 -21.90 -11.17
CA ASP A 300 7.24 -22.15 -9.75
C ASP A 300 8.46 -21.76 -8.94
N THR A 301 8.25 -21.01 -7.86
CA THR A 301 9.32 -20.60 -6.95
C THR A 301 9.91 -21.82 -6.24
N PRO A 302 11.25 -21.95 -6.15
CA PRO A 302 11.88 -23.05 -5.44
C PRO A 302 11.37 -23.19 -4.01
N ALA A 303 11.04 -24.42 -3.59
CA ALA A 303 10.39 -24.64 -2.29
C ALA A 303 11.27 -24.25 -1.08
N ASP A 304 12.58 -24.36 -1.22
CA ASP A 304 13.56 -23.96 -0.19
C ASP A 304 13.58 -22.44 0.04
N TYR A 305 13.22 -21.62 -0.96
CA TYR A 305 13.06 -20.17 -0.80
C TYR A 305 12.13 -19.83 0.38
N PHE A 306 10.99 -20.47 0.46
CA PHE A 306 9.99 -20.13 1.49
C PHE A 306 10.50 -20.40 2.91
N THR A 307 11.21 -21.51 3.10
CA THR A 307 11.76 -21.89 4.41
C THR A 307 12.92 -20.98 4.80
N GLU A 308 13.85 -20.74 3.88
CA GLU A 308 15.03 -19.93 4.14
C GLU A 308 14.67 -18.46 4.36
N TYR A 309 13.81 -17.89 3.49
CA TYR A 309 13.39 -16.49 3.62
C TYR A 309 12.60 -16.25 4.89
N MET A 310 11.69 -17.17 5.28
CA MET A 310 10.97 -17.09 6.54
C MET A 310 11.91 -17.10 7.75
N ALA A 311 12.94 -17.94 7.75
CA ALA A 311 13.92 -17.99 8.83
C ALA A 311 14.72 -16.68 8.95
N ALA A 312 15.17 -16.13 7.81
CA ALA A 312 15.84 -14.83 7.77
C ALA A 312 14.94 -13.68 8.24
N ALA A 313 13.68 -13.66 7.79
CA ALA A 313 12.69 -12.67 8.22
C ALA A 313 12.48 -12.70 9.73
N LYS A 314 12.29 -13.89 10.34
CA LYS A 314 12.12 -14.03 11.79
C LYS A 314 13.32 -13.51 12.57
N LYS A 315 14.55 -13.85 12.13
CA LYS A 315 15.76 -13.34 12.75
C LYS A 315 15.80 -11.82 12.77
N LEU A 316 15.54 -11.18 11.63
CA LEU A 316 15.53 -9.71 11.55
C LEU A 316 14.43 -9.06 12.38
N LEU A 317 13.26 -9.69 12.47
CA LEU A 317 12.16 -9.22 13.32
C LEU A 317 12.50 -9.34 14.81
N GLU A 318 13.15 -10.43 15.23
CA GLU A 318 13.63 -10.64 16.60
C GLU A 318 14.71 -9.60 16.97
N GLU A 319 15.66 -9.34 16.09
CA GLU A 319 16.70 -8.33 16.28
C GLU A 319 16.09 -6.92 16.43
N ALA A 320 15.17 -6.53 15.54
CA ALA A 320 14.50 -5.24 15.63
C ALA A 320 13.63 -5.10 16.89
N ALA A 321 12.96 -6.16 17.32
CA ALA A 321 12.17 -6.17 18.54
C ALA A 321 13.04 -6.05 19.81
N ALA A 322 14.25 -6.59 19.79
CA ALA A 322 15.19 -6.44 20.89
C ALA A 322 15.76 -5.02 21.02
N GLU A 323 15.78 -4.26 19.93
CA GLU A 323 16.34 -2.91 19.87
C GLU A 323 15.29 -1.81 20.10
N ASN A 324 13.99 -2.08 19.84
CA ASN A 324 12.95 -1.06 19.91
C ASN A 324 11.67 -1.60 20.58
N GLU A 325 11.26 -0.98 21.68
CA GLU A 325 10.14 -1.40 22.52
C GLU A 325 8.79 -1.29 21.77
N PHE A 326 8.56 -0.20 21.03
CA PHE A 326 7.32 -0.04 20.27
C PHE A 326 7.24 -1.01 19.08
N PHE A 327 8.37 -1.29 18.42
CA PHE A 327 8.42 -2.35 17.41
C PHE A 327 8.03 -3.70 18.02
N ALA A 328 8.59 -4.03 19.19
CA ALA A 328 8.28 -5.28 19.88
C ALA A 328 6.79 -5.38 20.27
N GLU A 329 6.17 -4.27 20.73
CA GLU A 329 4.74 -4.19 21.05
C GLU A 329 3.88 -4.44 19.80
N VAL A 330 4.15 -3.74 18.69
CA VAL A 330 3.42 -3.92 17.42
C VAL A 330 3.56 -5.35 16.91
N TRP A 331 4.77 -5.87 16.89
CA TRP A 331 5.02 -7.23 16.43
C TRP A 331 4.38 -8.29 17.34
N GLN A 332 4.37 -8.08 18.65
CA GLN A 332 3.67 -8.99 19.58
C GLN A 332 2.16 -9.00 19.33
N SER A 333 1.56 -7.83 19.09
CA SER A 333 0.14 -7.71 18.73
C SER A 333 -0.18 -8.47 17.43
N GLN A 334 0.71 -8.38 16.41
CA GLN A 334 0.56 -9.15 15.16
C GLN A 334 0.67 -10.67 15.41
N LYS A 335 1.61 -11.12 16.26
CA LYS A 335 1.78 -12.53 16.61
C LYS A 335 0.54 -13.08 17.34
N ASP A 336 0.07 -12.39 18.37
CA ASP A 336 -1.09 -12.82 19.16
C ASP A 336 -2.36 -12.94 18.30
N PHE A 337 -2.54 -12.01 17.36
CA PHE A 337 -3.65 -12.07 16.40
C PHE A 337 -3.49 -13.21 15.39
N ALA A 338 -2.26 -13.40 14.89
CA ALA A 338 -1.95 -14.44 13.91
C ALA A 338 -2.18 -15.84 14.48
N ASP A 339 -1.82 -16.09 15.74
CA ASP A 339 -2.01 -17.38 16.42
C ASP A 339 -3.48 -17.83 16.42
N ILE A 340 -4.42 -16.86 16.43
CA ILE A 340 -5.86 -17.12 16.41
C ILE A 340 -6.38 -17.22 14.97
N VAL A 341 -5.96 -16.30 14.09
CA VAL A 341 -6.61 -16.10 12.79
C VAL A 341 -5.98 -16.92 11.68
N VAL A 342 -4.65 -17.06 11.67
CA VAL A 342 -3.94 -17.74 10.56
C VAL A 342 -4.35 -19.22 10.42
N PRO A 343 -4.51 -20.03 11.48
CA PRO A 343 -4.94 -21.43 11.31
C PRO A 343 -6.30 -21.57 10.62
N PHE A 344 -7.27 -20.71 10.95
CA PHE A 344 -8.57 -20.67 10.27
C PHE A 344 -8.44 -20.17 8.82
N TRP A 345 -7.75 -19.05 8.64
CA TRP A 345 -7.68 -18.39 7.35
C TRP A 345 -6.89 -19.19 6.32
N ALA A 346 -5.79 -19.83 6.71
CA ALA A 346 -5.03 -20.72 5.84
C ALA A 346 -5.87 -21.90 5.33
N GLY A 347 -6.75 -22.46 6.18
CA GLY A 347 -7.70 -23.47 5.76
C GLY A 347 -8.70 -22.96 4.71
N ALA A 348 -9.26 -21.77 4.92
CA ALA A 348 -10.16 -21.14 3.96
C ALA A 348 -9.46 -20.83 2.62
N GLN A 349 -8.23 -20.33 2.65
CA GLN A 349 -7.43 -20.05 1.45
C GLN A 349 -7.11 -21.33 0.66
N THR A 350 -6.85 -22.44 1.34
CA THR A 350 -6.64 -23.74 0.68
C THR A 350 -7.89 -24.16 -0.12
N SER A 351 -9.08 -23.93 0.42
CA SER A 351 -10.35 -24.21 -0.28
C SER A 351 -10.52 -23.33 -1.51
N ASN A 352 -10.24 -22.02 -1.40
CA ASN A 352 -10.30 -21.08 -2.51
C ASN A 352 -9.31 -21.44 -3.62
N ALA A 353 -8.08 -21.77 -3.26
CA ALA A 353 -7.05 -22.20 -4.22
C ALA A 353 -7.46 -23.50 -4.94
N SER A 354 -8.09 -24.45 -4.23
CA SER A 354 -8.58 -25.70 -4.82
C SER A 354 -9.73 -25.47 -5.80
N LEU A 355 -10.65 -24.54 -5.48
CA LEU A 355 -11.72 -24.15 -6.40
C LEU A 355 -11.17 -23.54 -7.69
N GLY A 356 -10.19 -22.62 -7.58
CA GLY A 356 -9.54 -22.01 -8.74
C GLY A 356 -8.82 -23.05 -9.62
N ARG A 357 -8.08 -24.00 -9.01
CA ARG A 357 -7.42 -25.08 -9.75
C ARG A 357 -8.43 -25.99 -10.48
N ALA A 358 -9.52 -26.39 -9.80
CA ALA A 358 -10.54 -27.21 -10.42
C ALA A 358 -11.17 -26.53 -11.64
N HIS A 359 -11.40 -25.20 -11.57
CA HIS A 359 -11.87 -24.46 -12.74
C HIS A 359 -10.83 -24.42 -13.86
N ALA A 360 -9.56 -24.15 -13.55
CA ALA A 360 -8.50 -24.09 -14.56
C ALA A 360 -8.33 -25.41 -15.33
N GLU A 361 -8.59 -26.56 -14.71
CA GLU A 361 -8.59 -27.87 -15.38
C GLU A 361 -9.70 -28.00 -16.42
N THR A 362 -10.81 -27.27 -16.27
CA THR A 362 -11.91 -27.27 -17.25
C THR A 362 -11.62 -26.45 -18.51
N LEU A 363 -10.57 -25.62 -18.48
CA LEU A 363 -10.18 -24.75 -19.60
C LEU A 363 -9.11 -25.37 -20.51
N LYS A 364 -8.58 -26.55 -20.14
CA LYS A 364 -7.60 -27.33 -20.93
C LYS A 364 -8.32 -28.25 -21.90
#